data_d81a1dcc22629e8747d1f18af5584b05
#
_entry.id   d81a1dcc22629e8747d1f18af5584b05
#
_cell.length_a   1.000
_cell.length_b   1.000
_cell.length_c   1.000
_cell.angle_alpha   90.00
_cell.angle_beta   90.00
_cell.angle_gamma   90.00
#
_symmetry.space_group_name_H-M   'P 1'
#
loop_
_entity.id
_entity.type
_entity.pdbx_description
1 polymer ?
#
loop_
_entity_poly.entity_id
_entity_poly.type
_entity_poly.pdbx_seq_one_letter_code
_entity_poly.pdbx_strand_id
1 'polypeptide(L)'
;MTPLDLRAYKPDEWVLLLALIYLAKDGKRYIAPRGFITDLASIPRLLRALFDINGQSRAPAVLHDFLYCMHYTTRAEADALFLEALEAAGVGWATRWSMYLGVRSGGWIYWSKRDDGITQEDFLDDDDFEADQG
;
A
#
# COMPACT_ATOMS: atom_id res chain seq x y z
N MET A 1 5.08 7.27 -10.40
CA MET A 1 5.37 6.18 -9.44
C MET A 1 6.24 5.14 -10.12
N THR A 2 7.22 4.62 -9.41
CA THR A 2 8.07 3.53 -9.92
C THR A 2 7.22 2.26 -10.16
N PRO A 3 7.66 1.36 -11.05
CA PRO A 3 6.92 0.12 -11.30
C PRO A 3 6.74 -0.71 -10.04
N LEU A 4 5.57 -1.32 -9.89
CA LEU A 4 5.28 -2.23 -8.80
C LEU A 4 5.81 -3.62 -9.15
N ASP A 5 6.61 -4.19 -8.25
CA ASP A 5 7.12 -5.55 -8.37
C ASP A 5 6.87 -6.30 -7.07
N LEU A 6 5.87 -7.16 -7.09
CA LEU A 6 5.43 -7.95 -5.94
C LEU A 6 5.65 -9.43 -6.21
N ARG A 7 5.99 -10.14 -5.14
CA ARG A 7 6.11 -11.59 -5.14
C ARG A 7 5.19 -12.17 -4.08
N ALA A 8 4.48 -13.25 -4.40
CA ALA A 8 3.69 -13.98 -3.41
C ALA A 8 4.62 -14.53 -2.33
N TYR A 9 4.27 -14.36 -1.07
CA TYR A 9 5.11 -14.75 0.06
C TYR A 9 4.42 -15.85 0.88
N LYS A 10 3.37 -15.49 1.61
CA LYS A 10 2.51 -16.42 2.33
C LYS A 10 1.09 -16.28 1.81
N PRO A 11 0.14 -17.16 2.16
CA PRO A 11 -1.25 -16.96 1.75
C PRO A 11 -1.71 -15.53 2.11
N ASP A 12 -2.25 -14.82 1.12
CA ASP A 12 -2.74 -13.45 1.24
C ASP A 12 -1.68 -12.40 1.59
N GLU A 13 -0.40 -12.74 1.48
CA GLU A 13 0.70 -11.79 1.68
C GLU A 13 1.61 -11.72 0.47
N TRP A 14 2.15 -10.53 0.23
CA TRP A 14 3.09 -10.25 -0.86
C TRP A 14 4.28 -9.49 -0.33
N VAL A 15 5.45 -9.69 -0.93
CA VAL A 15 6.66 -8.97 -0.61
C VAL A 15 7.07 -8.08 -1.78
N LEU A 16 7.47 -6.85 -1.46
CA LEU A 16 7.89 -5.86 -2.45
C LEU A 16 9.33 -6.16 -2.88
N LEU A 17 9.52 -6.42 -4.17
CA LEU A 17 10.84 -6.77 -4.73
C LEU A 17 11.68 -5.56 -5.10
N LEU A 18 11.04 -4.43 -5.39
CA LEU A 18 11.69 -3.16 -5.67
C LEU A 18 11.06 -2.09 -4.79
N ALA A 19 11.86 -1.10 -4.36
CA ALA A 19 11.33 0.03 -3.66
C ALA A 19 10.24 0.72 -4.50
N LEU A 20 9.10 0.99 -3.88
CA LEU A 20 8.00 1.72 -4.52
C LEU A 20 8.11 3.18 -4.12
N ILE A 21 8.38 4.05 -5.08
CA ILE A 21 8.61 5.47 -4.86
C ILE A 21 7.49 6.27 -5.51
N TYR A 22 6.83 7.09 -4.71
CA TYR A 22 5.79 8.00 -5.18
C TYR A 22 6.20 9.44 -4.91
N LEU A 23 6.23 10.25 -5.96
CA LEU A 23 6.42 11.70 -5.87
C LEU A 23 5.06 12.36 -5.83
N ALA A 24 4.70 12.90 -4.67
CA ALA A 24 3.43 13.56 -4.47
C ALA A 24 3.39 14.96 -5.09
N LYS A 25 2.20 15.49 -5.26
CA LYS A 25 2.00 16.84 -5.82
C LYS A 25 2.64 17.93 -4.97
N ASP A 26 2.78 17.70 -3.66
CA ASP A 26 3.44 18.64 -2.75
C ASP A 26 4.97 18.60 -2.83
N GLY A 27 5.52 17.76 -3.69
CA GLY A 27 6.97 17.60 -3.88
C GLY A 27 7.63 16.60 -2.94
N LYS A 28 6.91 16.03 -1.99
CA LYS A 28 7.47 15.03 -1.08
C LYS A 28 7.52 13.66 -1.75
N ARG A 29 8.55 12.90 -1.42
CA ARG A 29 8.68 11.50 -1.84
C ARG A 29 8.26 10.58 -0.73
N TYR A 30 7.48 9.57 -1.10
CA TYR A 30 7.06 8.50 -0.20
C TYR A 30 7.63 7.20 -0.74
N ILE A 31 8.38 6.48 0.09
CA ILE A 31 9.13 5.30 -0.34
C ILE A 31 8.73 4.11 0.52
N ALA A 32 8.11 3.12 -0.11
CA ALA A 32 7.94 1.80 0.50
C ALA A 32 9.16 0.97 0.09
N PRO A 33 9.98 0.52 1.05
CA PRO A 33 11.25 -0.13 0.71
C PRO A 33 11.08 -1.55 0.21
N ARG A 34 12.08 -2.02 -0.52
CA ARG A 34 12.21 -3.42 -0.88
C ARG A 34 12.12 -4.27 0.39
N GLY A 35 11.41 -5.38 0.31
CA GLY A 35 11.23 -6.28 1.44
C GLY A 35 9.98 -6.00 2.27
N PHE A 36 9.27 -4.90 2.02
CA PHE A 36 8.03 -4.63 2.72
C PHE A 36 6.99 -5.72 2.42
N ILE A 37 6.41 -6.28 3.47
CA ILE A 37 5.38 -7.31 3.36
C ILE A 37 4.01 -6.66 3.51
N THR A 38 3.16 -6.83 2.52
CA THR A 38 1.81 -6.27 2.51
C THR A 38 0.77 -7.38 2.38
N ASP A 39 -0.31 -7.26 3.12
CA ASP A 39 -1.51 -8.09 2.98
C ASP A 39 -2.69 -7.29 2.41
N LEU A 40 -2.47 -6.01 2.10
CA LEU A 40 -3.49 -5.07 1.65
C LEU A 40 -4.66 -4.90 2.64
N ALA A 41 -4.43 -5.20 3.92
CA ALA A 41 -5.47 -5.17 4.94
C ALA A 41 -5.99 -3.75 5.24
N SER A 42 -5.23 -2.71 4.87
CA SER A 42 -5.70 -1.32 4.98
C SER A 42 -6.86 -1.01 4.03
N ILE A 43 -7.06 -1.85 3.02
CA ILE A 43 -8.14 -1.70 2.03
C ILE A 43 -9.26 -2.68 2.38
N PRO A 44 -10.50 -2.21 2.60
CA PRO A 44 -11.62 -3.11 2.88
C PRO A 44 -11.82 -4.15 1.79
N ARG A 45 -12.14 -5.38 2.21
CA ARG A 45 -12.27 -6.52 1.28
C ARG A 45 -13.26 -6.29 0.14
N LEU A 46 -14.35 -5.61 0.41
CA LEU A 46 -15.36 -5.30 -0.61
C LEU A 46 -14.79 -4.46 -1.75
N LEU A 47 -13.76 -3.64 -1.46
CA LEU A 47 -13.12 -2.79 -2.45
C LEU A 47 -12.02 -3.49 -3.22
N ARG A 48 -11.51 -4.63 -2.71
CA ARG A 48 -10.42 -5.36 -3.38
C ARG A 48 -10.81 -5.87 -4.75
N ALA A 49 -12.09 -6.17 -4.95
CA ALA A 49 -12.59 -6.59 -6.25
C ALA A 49 -12.39 -5.50 -7.33
N LEU A 50 -12.30 -4.23 -6.93
CA LEU A 50 -12.07 -3.12 -7.85
C LEU A 50 -10.62 -3.04 -8.34
N PHE A 51 -9.67 -3.71 -7.64
CA PHE A 51 -8.26 -3.65 -7.98
C PHE A 51 -7.89 -4.41 -9.25
N ASP A 52 -8.66 -5.45 -9.57
CA ASP A 52 -8.21 -6.45 -10.55
C ASP A 52 -8.56 -6.13 -11.99
N ILE A 53 -9.29 -5.06 -12.23
CA ILE A 53 -9.76 -4.75 -13.58
C ILE A 53 -8.59 -4.44 -14.52
N ASN A 54 -7.60 -3.62 -14.08
CA ASN A 54 -6.45 -3.25 -14.90
C ASN A 54 -5.12 -3.25 -14.12
N GLY A 55 -5.13 -3.62 -12.86
CA GLY A 55 -3.94 -3.59 -12.00
C GLY A 55 -3.46 -2.20 -11.61
N GLN A 56 -4.12 -1.15 -12.05
CA GLN A 56 -3.71 0.25 -11.82
C GLN A 56 -3.77 0.67 -10.36
N SER A 57 -4.67 0.08 -9.59
CA SER A 57 -4.85 0.42 -8.17
C SER A 57 -3.87 -0.29 -7.23
N ARG A 58 -3.10 -1.27 -7.71
CA ARG A 58 -2.22 -2.08 -6.84
C ARG A 58 -1.10 -1.28 -6.22
N ALA A 59 -0.36 -0.52 -7.03
CA ALA A 59 0.74 0.29 -6.50
C ALA A 59 0.26 1.35 -5.51
N PRO A 60 -0.80 2.12 -5.80
CA PRO A 60 -1.39 3.00 -4.79
C PRO A 60 -1.83 2.28 -3.51
N ALA A 61 -2.40 1.07 -3.63
CA ALA A 61 -2.82 0.29 -2.47
C ALA A 61 -1.65 -0.16 -1.60
N VAL A 62 -0.55 -0.58 -2.20
CA VAL A 62 0.67 -0.95 -1.47
C VAL A 62 1.25 0.26 -0.75
N LEU A 63 1.32 1.40 -1.42
CA LEU A 63 1.76 2.65 -0.79
C LEU A 63 0.89 3.01 0.42
N HIS A 64 -0.42 2.93 0.25
CA HIS A 64 -1.39 3.21 1.33
C HIS A 64 -1.19 2.27 2.51
N ASP A 65 -1.01 0.98 2.25
CA ASP A 65 -0.76 -0.01 3.29
C ASP A 65 0.53 0.30 4.05
N PHE A 66 1.60 0.67 3.33
CA PHE A 66 2.86 1.08 3.92
C PHE A 66 2.69 2.30 4.83
N LEU A 67 1.98 3.33 4.38
CA LEU A 67 1.75 4.53 5.18
C LEU A 67 0.93 4.23 6.43
N TYR A 68 -0.01 3.30 6.35
CA TYR A 68 -0.78 2.85 7.50
C TYR A 68 0.08 2.08 8.51
N CYS A 69 1.03 1.29 8.03
CA CYS A 69 1.96 0.57 8.91
C CYS A 69 2.92 1.51 9.63
N MET A 70 3.42 2.53 8.93
CA MET A 70 4.51 3.37 9.42
C MET A 70 4.06 4.56 10.27
N HIS A 71 2.84 5.03 10.07
CA HIS A 71 2.33 6.24 10.72
C HIS A 71 3.23 7.47 10.49
N TYR A 72 3.87 7.58 9.32
CA TYR A 72 4.66 8.77 8.95
C TYR A 72 3.78 9.98 8.66
N THR A 73 2.54 9.72 8.29
CA THR A 73 1.52 10.73 8.03
C THR A 73 0.37 10.51 8.98
N THR A 74 -0.57 11.44 9.04
CA THR A 74 -1.86 11.17 9.66
C THR A 74 -2.64 10.19 8.79
N ARG A 75 -3.66 9.55 9.35
CA ARG A 75 -4.54 8.67 8.57
C ARG A 75 -5.22 9.43 7.43
N ALA A 76 -5.68 10.65 7.70
CA ALA A 76 -6.31 11.49 6.67
C ALA A 76 -5.34 11.82 5.53
N GLU A 77 -4.08 12.12 5.85
CA GLU A 77 -3.05 12.37 4.85
C GLU A 77 -2.74 11.12 4.02
N ALA A 78 -2.63 9.95 4.66
CA ALA A 78 -2.41 8.68 3.97
C ALA A 78 -3.56 8.38 3.00
N ASP A 79 -4.80 8.60 3.42
CA ASP A 79 -5.96 8.38 2.57
C ASP A 79 -6.02 9.38 1.41
N ALA A 80 -5.65 10.64 1.65
CA ALA A 80 -5.58 11.66 0.59
C ALA A 80 -4.49 11.32 -0.44
N LEU A 81 -3.34 10.83 0.02
CA LEU A 81 -2.27 10.36 -0.86
C LEU A 81 -2.72 9.16 -1.69
N PHE A 82 -3.49 8.28 -1.11
CA PHE A 82 -4.08 7.16 -1.83
C PHE A 82 -4.95 7.62 -2.99
N LEU A 83 -5.85 8.57 -2.74
CA LEU A 83 -6.70 9.15 -3.78
C LEU A 83 -5.86 9.79 -4.89
N GLU A 84 -4.85 10.59 -4.51
CA GLU A 84 -3.95 11.23 -5.44
C GLU A 84 -3.20 10.22 -6.30
N ALA A 85 -2.67 9.16 -5.67
CA ALA A 85 -1.94 8.12 -6.38
C ALA A 85 -2.83 7.32 -7.32
N LEU A 86 -4.08 7.05 -6.93
CA LEU A 86 -5.05 6.40 -7.79
C LEU A 86 -5.34 7.24 -9.04
N GLU A 87 -5.49 8.54 -8.88
CA GLU A 87 -5.68 9.45 -10.01
C GLU A 87 -4.46 9.45 -10.93
N ALA A 88 -3.27 9.56 -10.36
CA ALA A 88 -2.01 9.54 -11.12
C ALA A 88 -1.81 8.22 -11.86
N ALA A 89 -2.31 7.11 -11.32
CA ALA A 89 -2.24 5.79 -11.95
C ALA A 89 -3.30 5.57 -13.04
N GLY A 90 -4.19 6.53 -13.25
CA GLY A 90 -5.22 6.44 -14.29
C GLY A 90 -6.50 5.73 -13.86
N VAL A 91 -6.69 5.51 -12.55
CA VAL A 91 -7.93 4.92 -12.04
C VAL A 91 -9.09 5.87 -12.25
N GLY A 92 -10.18 5.39 -12.84
CA GLY A 92 -11.35 6.20 -13.17
C GLY A 92 -11.99 6.86 -11.95
N TRP A 93 -12.69 7.95 -12.18
CA TRP A 93 -13.28 8.80 -11.13
C TRP A 93 -14.16 8.01 -10.15
N ALA A 94 -15.09 7.23 -10.67
CA ALA A 94 -16.03 6.49 -9.81
C ALA A 94 -15.30 5.46 -8.94
N THR A 95 -14.34 4.73 -9.50
CA THR A 95 -13.56 3.72 -8.78
C THR A 95 -12.68 4.35 -7.72
N ARG A 96 -11.91 5.39 -8.06
CA ARG A 96 -11.00 6.00 -7.10
C ARG A 96 -11.72 6.65 -5.92
N TRP A 97 -12.84 7.29 -6.17
CA TRP A 97 -13.63 7.89 -5.09
C TRP A 97 -14.30 6.84 -4.22
N SER A 98 -14.77 5.74 -4.81
CA SER A 98 -15.31 4.60 -4.04
C SER A 98 -14.25 4.02 -3.11
N MET A 99 -13.04 3.84 -3.61
CA MET A 99 -11.92 3.33 -2.83
C MET A 99 -11.52 4.30 -1.72
N TYR A 100 -11.45 5.59 -2.02
CA TYR A 100 -11.14 6.62 -1.04
C TYR A 100 -12.18 6.66 0.08
N LEU A 101 -13.46 6.70 -0.25
CA LEU A 101 -14.53 6.71 0.74
C LEU A 101 -14.52 5.43 1.58
N GLY A 102 -14.19 4.30 0.97
CA GLY A 102 -14.06 3.03 1.69
C GLY A 102 -12.96 3.05 2.74
N VAL A 103 -11.77 3.56 2.41
CA VAL A 103 -10.68 3.65 3.39
C VAL A 103 -10.95 4.70 4.45
N ARG A 104 -11.60 5.81 4.09
CA ARG A 104 -12.02 6.81 5.10
C ARG A 104 -13.01 6.21 6.10
N SER A 105 -13.95 5.40 5.62
CA SER A 105 -15.02 4.84 6.45
C SER A 105 -14.56 3.65 7.29
N GLY A 106 -13.70 2.77 6.75
CA GLY A 106 -13.34 1.52 7.39
C GLY A 106 -11.87 1.37 7.76
N GLY A 107 -11.00 2.23 7.24
CA GLY A 107 -9.55 2.08 7.43
C GLY A 107 -9.07 2.30 8.86
N TRP A 108 -9.86 2.98 9.71
CA TRP A 108 -9.47 3.26 11.09
C TRP A 108 -9.23 1.99 11.91
N ILE A 109 -9.91 0.90 11.58
CA ILE A 109 -9.75 -0.38 12.28
C ILE A 109 -8.32 -0.88 12.11
N TYR A 110 -7.84 -0.91 10.86
CA TYR A 110 -6.47 -1.33 10.56
C TYR A 110 -5.44 -0.34 11.11
N TRP A 111 -5.67 0.95 10.92
CA TRP A 111 -4.79 2.01 11.44
C TRP A 111 -4.57 1.86 12.93
N SER A 112 -5.64 1.66 13.70
CA SER A 112 -5.57 1.52 15.16
C SER A 112 -4.79 0.29 15.59
N LYS A 113 -4.83 -0.80 14.83
CA LYS A 113 -4.07 -2.01 15.13
C LYS A 113 -2.56 -1.83 14.92
N ARG A 114 -2.16 -0.77 14.23
CA ARG A 114 -0.77 -0.49 13.89
C ARG A 114 -0.19 0.67 14.71
N ASP A 115 -0.77 0.97 15.86
CA ASP A 115 -0.33 2.08 16.72
C ASP A 115 1.12 1.93 17.21
N ASP A 116 1.63 0.71 17.24
CA ASP A 116 2.99 0.43 17.72
C ASP A 116 4.06 0.73 16.65
N GLY A 117 3.66 1.15 15.48
CA GLY A 117 4.59 1.45 14.38
C GLY A 117 5.18 0.21 13.74
N ILE A 118 6.40 0.34 13.19
CA ILE A 118 7.07 -0.74 12.48
C ILE A 118 7.48 -1.85 13.44
N THR A 119 7.15 -3.09 13.07
CA THR A 119 7.76 -4.27 13.70
C THR A 119 8.62 -4.97 12.66
N GLN A 120 9.57 -5.77 13.12
CA GLN A 120 10.42 -6.58 12.24
C GLN A 120 9.62 -7.51 11.33
N GLU A 121 8.41 -7.87 11.75
CA GLU A 121 7.49 -8.72 10.99
C GLU A 121 6.94 -8.06 9.72
N ASP A 122 7.03 -6.73 9.63
CA ASP A 122 6.56 -5.99 8.45
C ASP A 122 7.52 -6.07 7.27
N PHE A 123 8.73 -6.58 7.49
CA PHE A 123 9.77 -6.60 6.48
C PHE A 123 10.45 -7.96 6.43
N LEU A 124 10.74 -8.40 5.20
CA LEU A 124 11.60 -9.53 4.96
C LEU A 124 13.04 -9.04 5.02
N ASP A 125 13.91 -9.64 5.87
CA ASP A 125 15.30 -9.25 5.91
C ASP A 125 16.06 -9.79 4.68
N ASP A 126 17.29 -9.28 4.44
CA ASP A 126 18.03 -9.62 3.24
C ASP A 126 18.36 -11.12 3.15
N ASP A 127 18.68 -11.76 4.27
CA ASP A 127 19.00 -13.19 4.30
C ASP A 127 17.77 -14.03 3.95
N ASP A 128 16.62 -13.74 4.55
CA ASP A 128 15.35 -14.41 4.26
C ASP A 128 14.91 -14.15 2.83
N PHE A 129 15.17 -12.94 2.32
CA PHE A 129 14.83 -12.56 0.95
C PHE A 129 15.60 -13.37 -0.06
N GLU A 130 16.91 -13.58 0.15
CA GLU A 130 17.75 -14.39 -0.71
C GLU A 130 17.36 -15.87 -0.65
N ALA A 131 17.09 -16.39 0.54
CA ALA A 131 16.63 -17.77 0.72
C ALA A 131 15.31 -18.04 0.01
N ASP A 132 14.40 -17.07 0.03
CA ASP A 132 13.09 -17.18 -0.61
C ASP A 132 13.19 -17.14 -2.14
N GLN A 133 14.24 -16.56 -2.70
CA GLN A 133 14.50 -16.52 -4.13
C GLN A 133 15.27 -17.75 -4.64
N GLY A 134 15.89 -18.46 -3.76
CA GLY A 134 16.59 -19.70 -4.08
C GLY A 134 15.63 -20.87 -4.24
#